data_bd3575f4b3f0178360253af6dd159314
#
_entry.id   bd3575f4b3f0178360253af6dd159314
#
_cell.length_a   1.000
_cell.length_b   1.000
_cell.length_c   1.000
_cell.angle_alpha   90.00
_cell.angle_beta   90.00
_cell.angle_gamma   90.00
#
_symmetry.space_group_name_H-M   'P 1'
#
loop_
_entity.id
_entity.type
_entity.pdbx_description
1 polymer ?
#
loop_
_entity_poly.entity_id
_entity_poly.type
_entity_poly.pdbx_seq_one_letter_code
_entity_poly.pdbx_strand_id
1 'polypeptide(L)'
;MSKTHSAKYLGEAQALAAKVAKRVDEIDEGRQIPTDLFSDMADAGFFKLLVPESLGGAEMQPLVFFEIIRIFAQADSSTAWCINQNNIFATDAARMPAETARKLWADRYCVVTNGPPFEGTKAIQAEGGYRLSGHWDFSSGSSYSTWLAARSPVEGEAGAPRMFLIPKADAMMLDTWHVNGLRGTASFSFELDNIFVEESHTYFESEVPHDDGFLFIIPKIPLFALGFATISVALARACLDDAIKLAARKAQRDVSDAMVNRSTVHRQIGEAEASLRAADTYLRGSASDLWNSVCESRQLDMAQRIDVRMASTYAIRQASQVVDVAYEMFGSDAVFKRNLLQRRYQDMHVIVQQIQGRATNFETAGRYFLGLDVGRIV
;
A
#
# COMPACT_ATOMS: atom_id res chain seq x y z
N MET A 1 13.08 -17.71 3.52
CA MET A 1 13.96 -17.14 2.44
C MET A 1 15.40 -16.94 2.92
N SER A 2 16.45 -17.25 2.12
CA SER A 2 17.85 -17.05 2.50
C SER A 2 18.25 -15.57 2.41
N LYS A 3 19.28 -15.15 3.20
CA LYS A 3 19.85 -13.79 3.13
C LYS A 3 20.31 -13.39 1.72
N THR A 4 20.80 -14.35 0.95
CA THR A 4 21.25 -14.14 -0.44
C THR A 4 20.09 -13.80 -1.37
N HIS A 5 18.93 -14.42 -1.17
CA HIS A 5 17.72 -14.18 -1.96
C HIS A 5 17.14 -12.77 -1.69
N SER A 6 17.12 -12.35 -0.42
CA SER A 6 16.71 -11.00 -0.04
C SER A 6 17.60 -9.92 -0.66
N ALA A 7 18.92 -10.11 -0.65
CA ALA A 7 19.89 -9.17 -1.22
C ALA A 7 19.70 -9.01 -2.75
N LYS A 8 19.36 -10.09 -3.46
CA LYS A 8 19.05 -10.06 -4.90
C LYS A 8 17.85 -9.14 -5.16
N TYR A 9 16.71 -9.36 -4.48
CA TYR A 9 15.52 -8.54 -4.66
C TYR A 9 15.74 -7.06 -4.32
N LEU A 10 16.52 -6.75 -3.28
CA LEU A 10 16.87 -5.37 -2.94
C LEU A 10 17.69 -4.69 -4.04
N GLY A 11 18.66 -5.38 -4.63
CA GLY A 11 19.45 -4.87 -5.76
C GLY A 11 18.60 -4.66 -7.02
N GLU A 12 17.72 -5.60 -7.34
CA GLU A 12 16.76 -5.47 -8.46
C GLU A 12 15.76 -4.33 -8.23
N ALA A 13 15.26 -4.16 -6.98
CA ALA A 13 14.40 -3.04 -6.61
C ALA A 13 15.07 -1.68 -6.86
N GLN A 14 16.36 -1.53 -6.49
CA GLN A 14 17.11 -0.30 -6.77
C GLN A 14 17.22 -0.02 -8.27
N ALA A 15 17.52 -1.04 -9.07
CA ALA A 15 17.63 -0.90 -10.53
C ALA A 15 16.29 -0.53 -11.17
N LEU A 16 15.18 -1.16 -10.77
CA LEU A 16 13.85 -0.87 -11.27
C LEU A 16 13.33 0.49 -10.79
N ALA A 17 13.54 0.85 -9.52
CA ALA A 17 13.19 2.16 -8.99
C ALA A 17 13.93 3.29 -9.73
N ALA A 18 15.18 3.08 -10.15
CA ALA A 18 15.90 4.04 -10.98
C ALA A 18 15.30 4.19 -12.38
N LYS A 19 14.68 3.15 -12.96
CA LYS A 19 13.90 3.26 -14.20
C LYS A 19 12.61 4.03 -13.97
N VAL A 20 11.88 3.71 -12.90
CA VAL A 20 10.64 4.40 -12.47
C VAL A 20 10.89 5.89 -12.27
N ALA A 21 11.95 6.27 -11.55
CA ALA A 21 12.31 7.67 -11.27
C ALA A 21 12.50 8.53 -12.54
N LYS A 22 12.85 7.92 -13.66
CA LYS A 22 13.01 8.63 -14.96
C LYS A 22 11.69 8.82 -15.71
N ARG A 23 10.62 8.15 -15.27
CA ARG A 23 9.33 8.10 -15.97
C ARG A 23 8.17 8.55 -15.10
N VAL A 24 8.45 9.25 -14.00
CA VAL A 24 7.42 9.72 -13.06
C VAL A 24 6.40 10.67 -13.70
N ASP A 25 6.80 11.46 -14.68
CA ASP A 25 5.88 12.34 -15.43
C ASP A 25 4.92 11.53 -16.29
N GLU A 26 5.42 10.50 -16.97
CA GLU A 26 4.60 9.59 -17.76
C GLU A 26 3.61 8.79 -16.91
N ILE A 27 4.04 8.33 -15.73
CA ILE A 27 3.17 7.64 -14.74
C ILE A 27 2.05 8.57 -14.28
N ASP A 28 2.39 9.80 -13.93
CA ASP A 28 1.42 10.79 -13.46
C ASP A 28 0.43 11.22 -14.55
N GLU A 29 0.93 11.57 -15.73
CA GLU A 29 0.10 12.01 -16.86
C GLU A 29 -0.77 10.87 -17.41
N GLY A 30 -0.19 9.66 -17.52
CA GLY A 30 -0.89 8.45 -17.97
C GLY A 30 -1.86 7.89 -16.91
N ARG A 31 -1.77 8.35 -15.66
CA ARG A 31 -2.58 7.89 -14.51
C ARG A 31 -2.47 6.37 -14.28
N GLN A 32 -1.36 5.78 -14.67
CA GLN A 32 -1.08 4.34 -14.53
C GLN A 32 0.41 4.06 -14.69
N ILE A 33 0.84 2.91 -14.24
CA ILE A 33 2.19 2.40 -14.53
C ILE A 33 2.23 2.00 -16.01
N PRO A 34 3.20 2.51 -16.82
CA PRO A 34 3.38 2.09 -18.20
C PRO A 34 3.58 0.58 -18.33
N THR A 35 3.01 -0.01 -19.39
CA THR A 35 2.94 -1.47 -19.57
C THR A 35 4.32 -2.13 -19.58
N ASP A 36 5.32 -1.50 -20.17
CA ASP A 36 6.70 -2.02 -20.21
C ASP A 36 7.37 -1.98 -18.83
N LEU A 37 7.13 -0.93 -18.01
CA LEU A 37 7.59 -0.89 -16.61
C LEU A 37 6.89 -1.95 -15.77
N PHE A 38 5.58 -2.14 -15.97
CA PHE A 38 4.85 -3.23 -15.31
C PHE A 38 5.45 -4.59 -15.68
N SER A 39 5.70 -4.83 -16.98
CA SER A 39 6.29 -6.08 -17.46
C SER A 39 7.67 -6.33 -16.86
N ASP A 40 8.56 -5.32 -16.85
CA ASP A 40 9.88 -5.42 -16.23
C ASP A 40 9.79 -5.83 -14.74
N MET A 41 8.85 -5.22 -13.99
CA MET A 41 8.63 -5.54 -12.57
C MET A 41 8.01 -6.93 -12.38
N ALA A 42 7.05 -7.32 -13.22
CA ALA A 42 6.40 -8.63 -13.16
C ALA A 42 7.39 -9.75 -13.52
N ASP A 43 8.21 -9.57 -14.55
CA ASP A 43 9.26 -10.51 -14.94
C ASP A 43 10.30 -10.71 -13.85
N ALA A 44 10.59 -9.68 -13.06
CA ALA A 44 11.47 -9.74 -11.89
C ALA A 44 10.75 -10.24 -10.62
N GLY A 45 9.46 -10.58 -10.69
CA GLY A 45 8.67 -11.16 -9.59
C GLY A 45 8.12 -10.18 -8.57
N PHE A 46 8.11 -8.87 -8.84
CA PHE A 46 7.71 -7.84 -7.88
C PHE A 46 6.21 -7.81 -7.56
N PHE A 47 5.38 -8.55 -8.31
CA PHE A 47 3.96 -8.76 -7.98
C PHE A 47 3.66 -10.11 -7.33
N LYS A 48 4.72 -10.89 -7.00
CA LYS A 48 4.63 -12.16 -6.29
C LYS A 48 5.51 -12.24 -5.04
N LEU A 49 5.88 -11.09 -4.47
CA LEU A 49 6.79 -11.02 -3.31
C LEU A 49 6.19 -11.66 -2.06
N LEU A 50 4.87 -11.55 -1.86
CA LEU A 50 4.15 -12.11 -0.71
C LEU A 50 3.26 -13.31 -1.05
N VAL A 51 3.28 -13.78 -2.30
CA VAL A 51 2.62 -15.03 -2.70
C VAL A 51 3.37 -16.21 -2.08
N PRO A 52 2.69 -17.29 -1.63
CA PRO A 52 3.31 -18.51 -1.11
C PRO A 52 4.38 -19.10 -2.04
N GLU A 53 5.46 -19.65 -1.46
CA GLU A 53 6.48 -20.37 -2.24
C GLU A 53 5.88 -21.59 -2.98
N SER A 54 4.89 -22.25 -2.40
CA SER A 54 4.12 -23.35 -3.00
C SER A 54 3.42 -22.98 -4.30
N LEU A 55 3.16 -21.69 -4.52
CA LEU A 55 2.53 -21.11 -5.71
C LEU A 55 3.52 -20.34 -6.61
N GLY A 56 4.82 -20.50 -6.38
CA GLY A 56 5.88 -19.85 -7.15
C GLY A 56 6.11 -18.38 -6.77
N GLY A 57 5.64 -17.96 -5.61
CA GLY A 57 5.95 -16.65 -5.01
C GLY A 57 7.26 -16.63 -4.22
N ALA A 58 7.63 -15.47 -3.70
CA ALA A 58 8.84 -15.34 -2.89
C ALA A 58 8.59 -15.54 -1.39
N GLU A 59 7.33 -15.54 -0.94
CA GLU A 59 6.94 -15.63 0.49
C GLU A 59 7.86 -14.77 1.37
N MET A 60 8.02 -13.52 0.95
CA MET A 60 9.03 -12.64 1.50
C MET A 60 8.70 -12.24 2.92
N GLN A 61 9.73 -12.22 3.77
CA GLN A 61 9.62 -11.67 5.12
C GLN A 61 9.15 -10.20 5.06
N PRO A 62 8.15 -9.79 5.87
CA PRO A 62 7.57 -8.44 5.81
C PRO A 62 8.59 -7.31 5.92
N LEU A 63 9.61 -7.45 6.77
CA LEU A 63 10.63 -6.41 6.94
C LEU A 63 11.44 -6.17 5.65
N VAL A 64 11.75 -7.23 4.90
CA VAL A 64 12.44 -7.10 3.59
C VAL A 64 11.49 -6.52 2.55
N PHE A 65 10.24 -6.95 2.54
CA PHE A 65 9.20 -6.40 1.67
C PHE A 65 9.05 -4.88 1.89
N PHE A 66 8.97 -4.41 3.13
CA PHE A 66 8.85 -2.98 3.41
C PHE A 66 10.11 -2.19 3.01
N GLU A 67 11.30 -2.77 3.04
CA GLU A 67 12.49 -2.10 2.46
C GLU A 67 12.39 -1.96 0.94
N ILE A 68 11.85 -2.94 0.24
CA ILE A 68 11.55 -2.84 -1.20
C ILE A 68 10.53 -1.72 -1.45
N ILE A 69 9.45 -1.69 -0.68
CA ILE A 69 8.44 -0.62 -0.77
C ILE A 69 9.07 0.76 -0.55
N ARG A 70 9.98 0.90 0.42
CA ARG A 70 10.73 2.13 0.68
C ARG A 70 11.54 2.60 -0.53
N ILE A 71 12.25 1.67 -1.17
CA ILE A 71 13.06 1.96 -2.37
C ILE A 71 12.18 2.53 -3.50
N PHE A 72 11.05 1.88 -3.79
CA PHE A 72 10.13 2.37 -4.82
C PHE A 72 9.46 3.70 -4.44
N ALA A 73 9.08 3.88 -3.17
CA ALA A 73 8.39 5.09 -2.70
C ALA A 73 9.25 6.35 -2.78
N GLN A 74 10.57 6.22 -2.67
CA GLN A 74 11.49 7.33 -2.89
C GLN A 74 11.54 7.78 -4.37
N ALA A 75 11.30 6.84 -5.28
CA ALA A 75 11.23 7.11 -6.72
C ALA A 75 9.84 7.62 -7.13
N ASP A 76 8.80 6.87 -6.82
CA ASP A 76 7.40 7.17 -7.16
C ASP A 76 6.42 6.51 -6.18
N SER A 77 5.58 7.33 -5.54
CA SER A 77 4.62 6.88 -4.54
C SER A 77 3.52 5.99 -5.13
N SER A 78 3.08 6.28 -6.36
CA SER A 78 2.04 5.51 -7.04
C SER A 78 2.49 4.08 -7.35
N THR A 79 3.72 3.93 -7.85
CA THR A 79 4.31 2.61 -8.12
C THR A 79 4.49 1.81 -6.83
N ALA A 80 5.02 2.44 -5.78
CA ALA A 80 5.16 1.78 -4.47
C ALA A 80 3.82 1.36 -3.89
N TRP A 81 2.79 2.22 -4.03
CA TRP A 81 1.42 1.91 -3.60
C TRP A 81 0.88 0.67 -4.29
N CYS A 82 1.03 0.59 -5.61
CA CYS A 82 0.57 -0.56 -6.39
C CYS A 82 1.29 -1.85 -6.00
N ILE A 83 2.64 -1.83 -5.88
CA ILE A 83 3.40 -3.00 -5.44
C ILE A 83 2.95 -3.43 -4.03
N ASN A 84 2.77 -2.48 -3.11
CA ASN A 84 2.30 -2.75 -1.75
C ASN A 84 0.90 -3.37 -1.74
N GLN A 85 -0.06 -2.70 -2.39
CA GLN A 85 -1.47 -3.10 -2.40
C GLN A 85 -1.66 -4.49 -2.98
N ASN A 86 -1.09 -4.75 -4.17
CA ASN A 86 -1.30 -6.00 -4.88
C ASN A 86 -0.60 -7.18 -4.19
N ASN A 87 0.61 -6.99 -3.63
CA ASN A 87 1.29 -8.06 -2.90
C ASN A 87 0.60 -8.39 -1.57
N ILE A 88 0.19 -7.39 -0.79
CA ILE A 88 -0.49 -7.68 0.48
C ILE A 88 -1.82 -8.39 0.21
N PHE A 89 -2.54 -7.98 -0.84
CA PHE A 89 -3.75 -8.70 -1.23
C PHE A 89 -3.45 -10.14 -1.68
N ALA A 90 -2.34 -10.36 -2.38
CA ALA A 90 -1.93 -11.69 -2.85
C ALA A 90 -1.61 -12.69 -1.71
N THR A 91 -1.46 -12.24 -0.44
CA THR A 91 -1.38 -13.16 0.71
C THR A 91 -2.63 -14.02 0.88
N ASP A 92 -3.77 -13.59 0.33
CA ASP A 92 -5.01 -14.38 0.32
C ASP A 92 -4.90 -15.66 -0.53
N ALA A 93 -3.89 -15.76 -1.40
CA ALA A 93 -3.60 -16.99 -2.12
C ALA A 93 -3.47 -18.21 -1.19
N ALA A 94 -2.97 -17.98 0.03
CA ALA A 94 -2.87 -19.00 1.07
C ALA A 94 -4.24 -19.45 1.64
N ARG A 95 -5.34 -18.72 1.35
CA ARG A 95 -6.71 -18.99 1.84
C ARG A 95 -7.68 -19.37 0.73
N MET A 96 -7.30 -19.12 -0.52
CA MET A 96 -8.12 -19.50 -1.68
C MET A 96 -8.16 -21.01 -1.84
N PRO A 97 -9.21 -21.59 -2.50
CA PRO A 97 -9.18 -22.98 -2.89
C PRO A 97 -7.87 -23.30 -3.64
N ALA A 98 -7.14 -24.30 -3.17
CA ALA A 98 -5.74 -24.55 -3.59
C ALA A 98 -5.57 -24.74 -5.10
N GLU A 99 -6.56 -25.35 -5.78
CA GLU A 99 -6.53 -25.51 -7.23
C GLU A 99 -6.69 -24.18 -7.96
N THR A 100 -7.62 -23.34 -7.50
CA THR A 100 -7.84 -21.99 -8.03
C THR A 100 -6.61 -21.13 -7.84
N ALA A 101 -6.05 -21.08 -6.62
CA ALA A 101 -4.81 -20.37 -6.34
C ALA A 101 -3.68 -20.81 -7.27
N ARG A 102 -3.50 -22.12 -7.46
CA ARG A 102 -2.46 -22.68 -8.33
C ARG A 102 -2.66 -22.25 -9.80
N LYS A 103 -3.89 -22.25 -10.30
CA LYS A 103 -4.21 -21.81 -11.66
C LYS A 103 -3.93 -20.32 -11.85
N LEU A 104 -4.36 -19.49 -10.91
CA LEU A 104 -4.15 -18.04 -11.00
C LEU A 104 -2.65 -17.68 -11.00
N TRP A 105 -1.92 -18.17 -10.02
CA TRP A 105 -0.49 -17.82 -9.85
C TRP A 105 0.47 -18.61 -10.74
N ALA A 106 -0.02 -19.55 -11.58
CA ALA A 106 0.78 -20.13 -12.66
C ALA A 106 1.22 -19.06 -13.69
N ASP A 107 0.38 -18.05 -13.93
CA ASP A 107 0.74 -16.90 -14.76
C ASP A 107 1.61 -15.91 -13.95
N ARG A 108 2.80 -15.59 -14.48
CA ARG A 108 3.71 -14.61 -13.85
C ARG A 108 3.18 -13.18 -13.89
N TYR A 109 2.25 -12.86 -14.77
CA TYR A 109 1.58 -11.58 -14.88
C TYR A 109 0.25 -11.52 -14.12
N CYS A 110 -0.07 -12.58 -13.36
CA CYS A 110 -1.25 -12.57 -12.52
C CYS A 110 -1.14 -11.49 -11.45
N VAL A 111 -2.04 -10.53 -11.51
CA VAL A 111 -2.25 -9.53 -10.46
C VAL A 111 -3.72 -9.51 -10.12
N VAL A 112 -4.02 -9.74 -8.84
CA VAL A 112 -5.35 -9.59 -8.28
C VAL A 112 -5.43 -8.22 -7.61
N THR A 113 -6.42 -7.42 -8.01
CA THR A 113 -6.72 -6.15 -7.31
C THR A 113 -8.10 -6.20 -6.70
N ASN A 114 -8.34 -5.36 -5.71
CA ASN A 114 -9.60 -5.26 -5.00
C ASN A 114 -9.97 -3.81 -4.72
N GLY A 115 -11.25 -3.60 -4.45
CA GLY A 115 -11.77 -2.34 -3.96
C GLY A 115 -12.82 -2.55 -2.87
N PRO A 116 -13.09 -1.55 -2.01
CA PRO A 116 -14.20 -1.61 -1.08
C PRO A 116 -15.54 -1.65 -1.84
N PRO A 117 -16.49 -2.47 -1.37
CA PRO A 117 -17.82 -2.53 -1.97
C PRO A 117 -18.61 -1.25 -1.67
N PHE A 118 -19.42 -0.83 -2.62
CA PHE A 118 -20.40 0.21 -2.45
C PHE A 118 -21.73 -0.35 -1.88
N GLU A 119 -22.58 0.53 -1.39
CA GLU A 119 -23.90 0.16 -0.88
C GLU A 119 -24.74 -0.51 -1.99
N GLY A 120 -25.46 -1.57 -1.65
CA GLY A 120 -26.24 -2.36 -2.60
C GLY A 120 -25.48 -3.51 -3.29
N THR A 121 -24.17 -3.64 -3.06
CA THR A 121 -23.42 -4.81 -3.51
C THR A 121 -23.94 -6.09 -2.84
N LYS A 122 -24.22 -7.13 -3.64
CA LYS A 122 -24.75 -8.41 -3.15
C LYS A 122 -24.38 -9.59 -4.03
N ALA A 123 -24.31 -10.75 -3.40
CA ALA A 123 -24.23 -12.04 -4.06
C ALA A 123 -25.49 -12.85 -3.73
N ILE A 124 -26.03 -13.58 -4.71
CA ILE A 124 -27.18 -14.44 -4.56
C ILE A 124 -26.72 -15.87 -4.87
N GLN A 125 -27.01 -16.82 -4.00
CA GLN A 125 -26.66 -18.21 -4.20
C GLN A 125 -27.35 -18.77 -5.45
N ALA A 126 -26.59 -19.53 -6.24
CA ALA A 126 -27.05 -20.21 -7.46
C ALA A 126 -26.47 -21.62 -7.50
N GLU A 127 -26.99 -22.48 -8.38
CA GLU A 127 -26.45 -23.83 -8.54
C GLU A 127 -24.97 -23.79 -8.97
N GLY A 128 -24.09 -24.36 -8.15
CA GLY A 128 -22.65 -24.44 -8.38
C GLY A 128 -21.87 -23.17 -8.07
N GLY A 129 -22.52 -22.13 -7.51
CA GLY A 129 -21.83 -20.85 -7.20
C GLY A 129 -22.79 -19.72 -6.84
N TYR A 130 -22.49 -18.52 -7.33
CA TYR A 130 -23.20 -17.30 -6.96
C TYR A 130 -23.43 -16.39 -8.15
N ARG A 131 -24.47 -15.57 -8.10
CA ARG A 131 -24.69 -14.43 -8.96
C ARG A 131 -24.32 -13.15 -8.23
N LEU A 132 -23.34 -12.43 -8.73
CA LEU A 132 -22.76 -11.26 -8.10
C LEU A 132 -23.11 -9.99 -8.87
N SER A 133 -23.61 -8.98 -8.14
CA SER A 133 -23.88 -7.65 -8.67
C SER A 133 -23.41 -6.60 -7.69
N GLY A 134 -22.89 -5.47 -8.20
CA GLY A 134 -22.47 -4.36 -7.35
C GLY A 134 -21.44 -3.48 -8.01
N HIS A 135 -20.93 -2.55 -7.18
CA HIS A 135 -19.92 -1.57 -7.53
C HIS A 135 -18.80 -1.58 -6.49
N TRP A 136 -17.56 -1.48 -6.95
CA TRP A 136 -16.36 -1.44 -6.11
C TRP A 136 -15.45 -0.30 -6.56
N ASP A 137 -15.00 0.51 -5.61
CA ASP A 137 -14.14 1.67 -5.83
C ASP A 137 -12.68 1.38 -5.49
N PHE A 138 -11.78 2.31 -5.87
CA PHE A 138 -10.37 2.33 -5.44
C PHE A 138 -9.55 1.08 -5.75
N SER A 139 -9.78 0.44 -6.89
CA SER A 139 -9.07 -0.78 -7.29
C SER A 139 -7.68 -0.48 -7.83
N SER A 140 -6.72 -0.22 -6.95
CA SER A 140 -5.35 0.18 -7.31
C SER A 140 -4.63 -0.88 -8.14
N GLY A 141 -4.03 -0.47 -9.27
CA GLY A 141 -3.38 -1.38 -10.22
C GLY A 141 -4.34 -2.02 -11.21
N SER A 142 -5.59 -1.56 -11.29
CA SER A 142 -6.58 -2.15 -12.18
C SER A 142 -6.25 -2.02 -13.67
N SER A 143 -5.38 -1.10 -14.07
CA SER A 143 -4.95 -0.98 -15.49
C SER A 143 -4.26 -2.24 -16.00
N TYR A 144 -3.44 -2.90 -15.16
CA TYR A 144 -2.67 -4.08 -15.51
C TYR A 144 -3.10 -5.35 -14.76
N SER A 145 -4.05 -5.27 -13.82
CA SER A 145 -4.57 -6.46 -13.15
C SER A 145 -5.25 -7.41 -14.15
N THR A 146 -5.18 -8.71 -13.87
CA THR A 146 -5.85 -9.76 -14.65
C THR A 146 -7.09 -10.26 -13.93
N TRP A 147 -7.15 -10.13 -12.61
CA TRP A 147 -8.24 -10.57 -11.77
C TRP A 147 -8.70 -9.46 -10.83
N LEU A 148 -9.97 -9.49 -10.49
CA LEU A 148 -10.62 -8.63 -9.50
C LEU A 148 -11.09 -9.49 -8.33
N ALA A 149 -10.88 -9.00 -7.12
CA ALA A 149 -11.45 -9.60 -5.92
C ALA A 149 -12.53 -8.69 -5.36
N ALA A 150 -13.75 -9.17 -5.42
CA ALA A 150 -14.95 -8.45 -5.01
C ALA A 150 -15.45 -9.00 -3.68
N ARG A 151 -15.45 -8.18 -2.64
CA ARG A 151 -16.03 -8.51 -1.34
C ARG A 151 -17.52 -8.21 -1.36
N SER A 152 -18.35 -9.20 -0.99
CA SER A 152 -19.81 -9.04 -0.98
C SER A 152 -20.46 -9.83 0.14
N PRO A 153 -21.53 -9.30 0.78
CA PRO A 153 -22.45 -10.14 1.54
C PRO A 153 -23.18 -11.10 0.60
N VAL A 154 -23.56 -12.28 1.10
CA VAL A 154 -24.42 -13.23 0.41
C VAL A 154 -25.84 -13.06 0.95
N GLU A 155 -26.82 -12.87 0.03
CA GLU A 155 -28.21 -12.66 0.41
C GLU A 155 -28.76 -13.89 1.13
N GLY A 156 -29.36 -13.67 2.31
CA GLY A 156 -29.87 -14.76 3.17
C GLY A 156 -28.84 -15.43 4.07
N GLU A 157 -27.55 -15.13 3.93
CA GLU A 157 -26.51 -15.63 4.84
C GLU A 157 -26.19 -14.58 5.91
N ALA A 158 -26.21 -15.00 7.19
CA ALA A 158 -25.71 -14.18 8.29
C ALA A 158 -24.23 -14.48 8.50
N GLY A 159 -23.37 -13.46 8.49
CA GLY A 159 -21.95 -13.69 8.78
C GLY A 159 -21.01 -12.70 8.10
N ALA A 160 -19.75 -13.12 7.97
CA ALA A 160 -18.74 -12.34 7.26
C ALA A 160 -19.01 -12.33 5.77
N PRO A 161 -18.76 -11.20 5.09
CA PRO A 161 -18.84 -11.17 3.62
C PRO A 161 -17.81 -12.13 3.01
N ARG A 162 -18.18 -12.69 1.87
CA ARG A 162 -17.35 -13.59 1.06
C ARG A 162 -16.53 -12.79 0.05
N MET A 163 -15.38 -13.29 -0.31
CA MET A 163 -14.56 -12.80 -1.42
C MET A 163 -14.88 -13.60 -2.68
N PHE A 164 -14.98 -12.91 -3.79
CA PHE A 164 -15.27 -13.45 -5.12
C PHE A 164 -14.14 -13.06 -6.06
N LEU A 165 -13.56 -14.03 -6.77
CA LEU A 165 -12.52 -13.82 -7.77
C LEU A 165 -13.15 -13.79 -9.16
N ILE A 166 -12.99 -12.70 -9.87
CA ILE A 166 -13.58 -12.47 -11.18
C ILE A 166 -12.47 -12.15 -12.18
N PRO A 167 -12.43 -12.80 -13.37
CA PRO A 167 -11.59 -12.32 -14.46
C PRO A 167 -11.93 -10.86 -14.75
N LYS A 168 -10.92 -9.99 -14.85
CA LYS A 168 -11.17 -8.57 -15.12
C LYS A 168 -11.95 -8.34 -16.42
N ALA A 169 -11.80 -9.24 -17.38
CA ALA A 169 -12.52 -9.16 -18.66
C ALA A 169 -14.05 -9.27 -18.52
N ASP A 170 -14.55 -9.84 -17.41
CA ASP A 170 -15.98 -10.02 -17.15
C ASP A 170 -16.59 -8.82 -16.40
N ALA A 171 -15.77 -7.84 -16.03
CA ALA A 171 -16.22 -6.65 -15.32
C ALA A 171 -16.25 -5.40 -16.21
N MET A 172 -17.18 -4.51 -15.92
CA MET A 172 -17.20 -3.18 -16.52
C MET A 172 -16.26 -2.27 -15.72
N MET A 173 -15.11 -1.94 -16.30
CA MET A 173 -14.16 -1.00 -15.69
C MET A 173 -14.60 0.45 -15.94
N LEU A 174 -14.57 1.27 -14.89
CA LEU A 174 -14.98 2.67 -14.94
C LEU A 174 -13.77 3.57 -14.66
N ASP A 175 -13.47 4.48 -15.56
CA ASP A 175 -12.40 5.49 -15.38
C ASP A 175 -12.86 6.59 -14.43
N THR A 176 -12.81 6.31 -13.12
CA THR A 176 -13.20 7.22 -12.04
C THR A 176 -12.01 7.91 -11.38
N TRP A 177 -10.76 7.52 -11.71
CA TRP A 177 -9.57 7.96 -10.99
C TRP A 177 -9.05 9.32 -11.46
N HIS A 178 -9.86 10.39 -11.31
CA HIS A 178 -9.52 11.77 -11.62
C HIS A 178 -9.13 12.53 -10.34
N VAL A 179 -7.91 12.34 -9.88
CA VAL A 179 -7.41 12.75 -8.55
C VAL A 179 -6.20 13.66 -8.67
N ASN A 180 -5.87 14.36 -7.56
CA ASN A 180 -4.73 15.28 -7.50
C ASN A 180 -3.40 14.58 -7.18
N GLY A 181 -3.42 13.49 -6.41
CA GLY A 181 -2.24 12.72 -6.02
C GLY A 181 -2.46 11.21 -6.16
N LEU A 182 -1.39 10.42 -6.11
CA LEU A 182 -1.40 8.99 -6.41
C LEU A 182 -2.03 8.66 -7.76
N ARG A 183 -1.87 9.55 -8.74
CA ARG A 183 -2.52 9.45 -10.04
C ARG A 183 -2.15 8.17 -10.76
N GLY A 184 -0.87 7.78 -10.70
CA GLY A 184 -0.32 6.59 -11.35
C GLY A 184 -0.82 5.25 -10.81
N THR A 185 -1.65 5.24 -9.76
CA THR A 185 -2.17 3.98 -9.20
C THR A 185 -3.29 3.36 -10.04
N ALA A 186 -3.89 4.09 -11.00
CA ALA A 186 -5.04 3.63 -11.78
C ALA A 186 -6.10 2.96 -10.88
N SER A 187 -6.48 3.62 -9.78
CA SER A 187 -7.44 3.06 -8.81
C SER A 187 -8.87 3.21 -9.32
N PHE A 188 -9.11 2.62 -10.48
CA PHE A 188 -10.42 2.67 -11.14
C PHE A 188 -11.49 1.95 -10.33
N SER A 189 -12.76 2.23 -10.63
CA SER A 189 -13.90 1.46 -10.14
C SER A 189 -14.25 0.34 -11.10
N PHE A 190 -15.00 -0.64 -10.63
CA PHE A 190 -15.58 -1.64 -11.49
C PHE A 190 -17.00 -2.00 -11.05
N GLU A 191 -17.81 -2.42 -12.01
CA GLU A 191 -19.16 -2.88 -11.82
C GLU A 191 -19.35 -4.30 -12.35
N LEU A 192 -20.20 -5.05 -11.67
CA LEU A 192 -20.65 -6.36 -12.06
C LEU A 192 -22.18 -6.35 -12.09
N ASP A 193 -22.75 -6.90 -13.15
CA ASP A 193 -24.20 -7.07 -13.28
C ASP A 193 -24.52 -8.55 -13.50
N ASN A 194 -25.01 -9.20 -12.44
CA ASN A 194 -25.48 -10.59 -12.45
C ASN A 194 -24.43 -11.61 -12.98
N ILE A 195 -23.15 -11.36 -12.69
CA ILE A 195 -22.04 -12.24 -13.12
C ILE A 195 -22.07 -13.52 -12.30
N PHE A 196 -22.02 -14.67 -12.98
CA PHE A 196 -21.89 -15.96 -12.31
C PHE A 196 -20.43 -16.20 -11.90
N VAL A 197 -20.24 -16.53 -10.61
CA VAL A 197 -18.94 -16.88 -10.03
C VAL A 197 -19.07 -18.28 -9.43
N GLU A 198 -18.25 -19.21 -9.92
CA GLU A 198 -18.19 -20.57 -9.37
C GLU A 198 -17.79 -20.55 -7.89
N GLU A 199 -18.31 -21.47 -7.10
CA GLU A 199 -17.95 -21.60 -5.68
C GLU A 199 -16.44 -21.78 -5.48
N SER A 200 -15.76 -22.47 -6.38
CA SER A 200 -14.31 -22.66 -6.41
C SER A 200 -13.50 -21.35 -6.52
N HIS A 201 -14.13 -20.26 -6.97
CA HIS A 201 -13.54 -18.91 -7.06
C HIS A 201 -13.98 -18.01 -5.90
N THR A 202 -14.40 -18.60 -4.80
CA THR A 202 -14.80 -17.85 -3.59
C THR A 202 -14.07 -18.35 -2.35
N TYR A 203 -13.91 -17.48 -1.36
CA TYR A 203 -13.29 -17.82 -0.07
C TYR A 203 -13.69 -16.78 1.00
N PHE A 204 -13.43 -17.12 2.27
CA PHE A 204 -13.51 -16.17 3.38
C PHE A 204 -12.11 -15.71 3.80
N GLU A 205 -11.94 -14.41 4.04
CA GLU A 205 -10.67 -13.86 4.57
C GLU A 205 -10.30 -14.42 5.97
N SER A 206 -11.27 -14.97 6.68
CA SER A 206 -11.09 -15.61 7.99
C SER A 206 -10.71 -17.09 7.91
N GLU A 207 -10.65 -17.68 6.73
CA GLU A 207 -10.22 -19.08 6.58
C GLU A 207 -8.79 -19.28 7.05
N VAL A 208 -8.52 -20.47 7.60
CA VAL A 208 -7.18 -20.87 8.00
C VAL A 208 -6.32 -21.00 6.72
N PRO A 209 -5.12 -20.40 6.69
CA PRO A 209 -4.25 -20.55 5.55
C PRO A 209 -3.90 -22.02 5.29
N HIS A 210 -3.83 -22.40 4.02
CA HIS A 210 -3.36 -23.73 3.61
C HIS A 210 -1.83 -23.87 3.67
N ASP A 211 -1.11 -22.74 3.65
CA ASP A 211 0.33 -22.67 3.78
C ASP A 211 0.72 -22.38 5.23
N ASP A 212 1.76 -23.07 5.72
CA ASP A 212 2.25 -22.96 7.09
C ASP A 212 3.18 -21.76 7.34
N GLY A 213 3.39 -20.90 6.35
CA GLY A 213 4.26 -19.74 6.42
C GLY A 213 3.84 -18.75 7.51
N PHE A 214 4.80 -18.25 8.27
CA PHE A 214 4.55 -17.25 9.32
C PHE A 214 3.88 -15.98 8.79
N LEU A 215 4.16 -15.61 7.53
CA LEU A 215 3.56 -14.45 6.87
C LEU A 215 2.02 -14.53 6.86
N PHE A 216 1.45 -15.72 6.62
CA PHE A 216 0.01 -15.89 6.43
C PHE A 216 -0.78 -15.92 7.76
N ILE A 217 -0.09 -15.91 8.89
CA ILE A 217 -0.68 -15.70 10.21
C ILE A 217 -1.07 -14.22 10.40
N ILE A 218 -0.33 -13.30 9.76
CA ILE A 218 -0.57 -11.87 9.87
C ILE A 218 -1.79 -11.47 9.03
N PRO A 219 -2.85 -10.89 9.60
CA PRO A 219 -3.96 -10.35 8.83
C PRO A 219 -3.49 -9.23 7.88
N LYS A 220 -4.20 -9.04 6.78
CA LYS A 220 -3.84 -8.00 5.78
C LYS A 220 -3.82 -6.59 6.35
N ILE A 221 -4.72 -6.25 7.27
CA ILE A 221 -4.85 -4.88 7.78
C ILE A 221 -3.57 -4.37 8.45
N PRO A 222 -2.90 -5.08 9.38
CA PRO A 222 -1.58 -4.71 9.87
C PRO A 222 -0.53 -4.55 8.77
N LEU A 223 -0.51 -5.45 7.77
CA LEU A 223 0.43 -5.35 6.65
C LEU A 223 0.17 -4.09 5.82
N PHE A 224 -1.10 -3.79 5.48
CA PHE A 224 -1.47 -2.56 4.80
C PHE A 224 -1.08 -1.30 5.59
N ALA A 225 -1.32 -1.29 6.91
CA ALA A 225 -0.97 -0.17 7.76
C ALA A 225 0.54 0.12 7.73
N LEU A 226 1.35 -0.91 7.93
CA LEU A 226 2.82 -0.81 7.87
C LEU A 226 3.31 -0.40 6.48
N GLY A 227 2.75 -0.97 5.42
CA GLY A 227 3.15 -0.66 4.04
C GLY A 227 2.84 0.79 3.66
N PHE A 228 1.63 1.28 3.91
CA PHE A 228 1.27 2.67 3.62
C PHE A 228 2.05 3.68 4.48
N ALA A 229 2.33 3.35 5.73
CA ALA A 229 3.18 4.15 6.58
C ALA A 229 4.63 4.18 6.07
N THR A 230 5.15 3.05 5.57
CA THR A 230 6.47 2.97 4.95
C THR A 230 6.56 3.86 3.71
N ILE A 231 5.53 3.85 2.84
CA ILE A 231 5.46 4.75 1.68
C ILE A 231 5.50 6.20 2.14
N SER A 232 4.71 6.57 3.15
CA SER A 232 4.63 7.93 3.68
C SER A 232 5.98 8.43 4.21
N VAL A 233 6.65 7.63 5.03
CA VAL A 233 7.96 7.96 5.60
C VAL A 233 9.03 8.09 4.50
N ALA A 234 9.03 7.19 3.51
CA ALA A 234 9.97 7.22 2.39
C ALA A 234 9.77 8.45 1.49
N LEU A 235 8.52 8.79 1.21
CA LEU A 235 8.16 10.00 0.46
C LEU A 235 8.59 11.27 1.22
N ALA A 236 8.30 11.34 2.54
CA ALA A 236 8.70 12.47 3.37
C ALA A 236 10.22 12.62 3.44
N ARG A 237 10.97 11.52 3.52
CA ARG A 237 12.43 11.51 3.45
C ARG A 237 12.93 12.14 2.14
N ALA A 238 12.36 11.73 1.02
CA ALA A 238 12.73 12.29 -0.29
C ALA A 238 12.41 13.79 -0.37
N CYS A 239 11.28 14.25 0.16
CA CYS A 239 10.92 15.66 0.22
C CYS A 239 11.88 16.47 1.10
N LEU A 240 12.21 15.96 2.27
CA LEU A 240 13.12 16.64 3.19
C LEU A 240 14.54 16.72 2.64
N ASP A 241 15.03 15.66 1.99
CA ASP A 241 16.34 15.64 1.31
C ASP A 241 16.41 16.70 0.20
N ASP A 242 15.33 16.84 -0.58
CA ASP A 242 15.26 17.85 -1.63
C ASP A 242 15.16 19.27 -1.05
N ALA A 243 14.45 19.46 0.06
CA ALA A 243 14.40 20.74 0.76
C ALA A 243 15.77 21.14 1.35
N ILE A 244 16.53 20.20 1.91
CA ILE A 244 17.90 20.42 2.39
C ILE A 244 18.83 20.84 1.23
N LYS A 245 18.76 20.13 0.08
CA LYS A 245 19.53 20.48 -1.11
C LYS A 245 19.16 21.88 -1.64
N LEU A 246 17.87 22.22 -1.61
CA LEU A 246 17.38 23.54 -2.01
C LEU A 246 17.92 24.62 -1.07
N ALA A 247 17.82 24.43 0.24
CA ALA A 247 18.29 25.39 1.23
C ALA A 247 19.79 25.72 1.07
N ALA A 248 20.59 24.73 0.67
CA ALA A 248 22.01 24.91 0.39
C ALA A 248 22.30 25.77 -0.87
N ARG A 249 21.34 25.93 -1.80
CA ARG A 249 21.52 26.58 -3.10
C ARG A 249 20.76 27.89 -3.27
N LYS A 250 19.66 28.11 -2.51
CA LYS A 250 18.70 29.19 -2.75
C LYS A 250 19.02 30.44 -1.92
N ALA A 251 19.30 31.56 -2.63
CA ALA A 251 19.18 32.90 -2.07
C ALA A 251 17.77 33.44 -2.43
N GLN A 252 17.03 33.97 -1.44
CA GLN A 252 15.75 34.62 -1.74
C GLN A 252 16.00 36.01 -2.36
N ARG A 253 15.16 36.42 -3.33
CA ARG A 253 15.35 37.63 -4.13
C ARG A 253 15.44 38.92 -3.32
N ASP A 254 14.78 38.99 -2.17
CA ASP A 254 14.68 40.25 -1.36
C ASP A 254 15.38 40.15 -0.01
N VAL A 255 16.21 39.16 0.24
CA VAL A 255 16.90 38.98 1.52
C VAL A 255 18.39 38.75 1.28
N SER A 256 19.20 39.55 1.96
CA SER A 256 20.67 39.54 1.83
C SER A 256 21.35 38.22 2.19
N ASP A 257 20.64 37.32 2.96
CA ASP A 257 21.18 36.03 3.39
C ASP A 257 20.58 34.85 2.63
N ALA A 258 21.45 33.94 2.16
CA ALA A 258 21.05 32.65 1.64
C ALA A 258 20.25 31.85 2.68
N MET A 259 19.31 31.01 2.24
CA MET A 259 18.50 30.18 3.15
C MET A 259 19.34 29.36 4.12
N VAL A 260 20.51 28.91 3.69
CA VAL A 260 21.45 28.12 4.49
C VAL A 260 21.96 28.85 5.73
N ASN A 261 21.89 30.19 5.79
CA ASN A 261 22.35 30.98 6.94
C ASN A 261 21.23 31.35 7.92
N ARG A 262 19.98 30.94 7.66
CA ARG A 262 18.83 31.34 8.48
C ARG A 262 18.57 30.38 9.62
N SER A 263 18.55 30.90 10.84
CA SER A 263 18.24 30.09 12.03
C SER A 263 16.85 29.44 11.99
N THR A 264 15.87 30.08 11.34
CA THR A 264 14.52 29.51 11.15
C THR A 264 14.55 28.27 10.25
N VAL A 265 15.34 28.29 9.17
CA VAL A 265 15.55 27.13 8.30
C VAL A 265 16.29 26.02 9.03
N HIS A 266 17.33 26.36 9.81
CA HIS A 266 18.04 25.37 10.64
C HIS A 266 17.08 24.66 11.60
N ARG A 267 16.22 25.42 12.28
CA ARG A 267 15.23 24.88 13.22
C ARG A 267 14.21 23.99 12.49
N GLN A 268 13.63 24.46 11.38
CA GLN A 268 12.65 23.70 10.59
C GLN A 268 13.22 22.34 10.12
N ILE A 269 14.44 22.33 9.59
CA ILE A 269 15.10 21.09 9.17
C ILE A 269 15.37 20.17 10.36
N GLY A 270 15.85 20.72 11.48
CA GLY A 270 16.13 19.95 12.70
C GLY A 270 14.88 19.30 13.29
N GLU A 271 13.78 20.05 13.39
CA GLU A 271 12.48 19.55 13.88
C GLU A 271 11.89 18.48 12.94
N ALA A 272 11.92 18.72 11.61
CA ALA A 272 11.46 17.77 10.61
C ALA A 272 12.27 16.47 10.62
N GLU A 273 13.60 16.57 10.73
CA GLU A 273 14.50 15.42 10.82
C GLU A 273 14.22 14.59 12.08
N ALA A 274 14.07 15.25 13.25
CA ALA A 274 13.76 14.57 14.51
C ALA A 274 12.41 13.85 14.44
N SER A 275 11.37 14.51 13.92
CA SER A 275 10.03 13.93 13.76
C SER A 275 10.03 12.73 12.84
N LEU A 276 10.71 12.84 11.69
CA LEU A 276 10.76 11.75 10.70
C LEU A 276 11.53 10.54 11.24
N ARG A 277 12.68 10.76 11.93
CA ARG A 277 13.44 9.67 12.57
C ARG A 277 12.65 8.98 13.67
N ALA A 278 11.96 9.73 14.52
CA ALA A 278 11.13 9.17 15.58
C ALA A 278 10.00 8.30 14.98
N ALA A 279 9.34 8.80 13.94
CA ALA A 279 8.27 8.08 13.24
C ALA A 279 8.79 6.80 12.57
N ASP A 280 9.91 6.85 11.85
CA ASP A 280 10.51 5.70 11.19
C ASP A 280 10.99 4.64 12.20
N THR A 281 11.60 5.08 13.31
CA THR A 281 12.07 4.18 14.36
C THR A 281 10.91 3.43 15.02
N TYR A 282 9.83 4.14 15.35
CA TYR A 282 8.64 3.52 15.93
C TYR A 282 7.99 2.54 14.96
N LEU A 283 7.82 2.93 13.68
CA LEU A 283 7.25 2.07 12.64
C LEU A 283 8.05 0.77 12.45
N ARG A 284 9.39 0.88 12.36
CA ARG A 284 10.29 -0.27 12.21
C ARG A 284 10.29 -1.17 13.43
N GLY A 285 10.29 -0.58 14.62
CA GLY A 285 10.19 -1.30 15.89
C GLY A 285 8.93 -2.14 15.95
N SER A 286 7.77 -1.51 15.73
CA SER A 286 6.48 -2.16 15.72
C SER A 286 6.38 -3.29 14.67
N ALA A 287 6.91 -3.07 13.46
CA ALA A 287 6.96 -4.11 12.42
C ALA A 287 7.85 -5.30 12.81
N SER A 288 9.00 -5.03 13.47
CA SER A 288 9.93 -6.05 13.95
C SER A 288 9.32 -6.88 15.07
N ASP A 289 8.68 -6.21 16.04
CA ASP A 289 8.04 -6.86 17.19
C ASP A 289 6.87 -7.74 16.74
N LEU A 290 6.04 -7.24 15.79
CA LEU A 290 5.01 -8.05 15.14
C LEU A 290 5.58 -9.32 14.53
N TRP A 291 6.62 -9.18 13.71
CA TRP A 291 7.21 -10.32 13.01
C TRP A 291 7.83 -11.34 13.96
N ASN A 292 8.63 -10.86 14.94
CA ASN A 292 9.26 -11.72 15.94
C ASN A 292 8.21 -12.48 16.75
N SER A 293 7.17 -11.81 17.21
CA SER A 293 6.10 -12.44 17.96
C SER A 293 5.37 -13.53 17.18
N VAL A 294 5.06 -13.26 15.90
CA VAL A 294 4.43 -14.26 15.04
C VAL A 294 5.35 -15.45 14.80
N CYS A 295 6.66 -15.23 14.63
CA CYS A 295 7.63 -16.33 14.50
C CYS A 295 7.77 -17.17 15.77
N GLU A 296 7.64 -16.56 16.95
CA GLU A 296 7.78 -17.24 18.24
C GLU A 296 6.49 -17.96 18.66
N SER A 297 5.35 -17.31 18.55
CA SER A 297 4.07 -17.80 19.12
C SER A 297 3.09 -18.32 18.08
N ARG A 298 3.28 -18.05 16.79
CA ARG A 298 2.30 -18.23 15.70
C ARG A 298 0.95 -17.55 15.96
N GLN A 299 0.95 -16.48 16.72
CA GLN A 299 -0.24 -15.72 17.08
C GLN A 299 0.03 -14.23 17.00
N LEU A 300 -1.01 -13.47 16.83
CA LEU A 300 -1.02 -12.01 16.87
C LEU A 300 -2.06 -11.56 17.87
N ASP A 301 -1.61 -11.02 19.01
CA ASP A 301 -2.49 -10.55 20.07
C ASP A 301 -3.05 -9.14 19.80
N MET A 302 -3.95 -8.70 20.67
CA MET A 302 -4.61 -7.41 20.55
C MET A 302 -3.63 -6.25 20.77
N ALA A 303 -2.68 -6.39 21.70
CA ALA A 303 -1.70 -5.35 22.00
C ALA A 303 -0.84 -5.03 20.77
N GLN A 304 -0.40 -6.07 20.07
CA GLN A 304 0.39 -5.95 18.83
C GLN A 304 -0.41 -5.30 17.70
N ARG A 305 -1.69 -5.65 17.54
CA ARG A 305 -2.56 -5.01 16.53
C ARG A 305 -2.76 -3.53 16.82
N ILE A 306 -2.93 -3.17 18.09
CA ILE A 306 -3.05 -1.77 18.53
C ILE A 306 -1.74 -1.02 18.29
N ASP A 307 -0.60 -1.62 18.63
CA ASP A 307 0.70 -0.99 18.46
C ASP A 307 1.00 -0.70 16.99
N VAL A 308 0.80 -1.68 16.10
CA VAL A 308 0.94 -1.50 14.64
C VAL A 308 0.02 -0.39 14.11
N ARG A 309 -1.22 -0.33 14.59
CA ARG A 309 -2.17 0.70 14.18
C ARG A 309 -1.70 2.09 14.62
N MET A 310 -1.25 2.24 15.87
CA MET A 310 -0.72 3.51 16.38
C MET A 310 0.55 3.93 15.64
N ALA A 311 1.54 3.04 15.53
CA ALA A 311 2.80 3.31 14.86
C ALA A 311 2.60 3.75 13.41
N SER A 312 1.74 3.03 12.68
CA SER A 312 1.44 3.35 11.28
C SER A 312 0.73 4.69 11.13
N THR A 313 -0.31 4.95 11.94
CA THR A 313 -1.04 6.22 11.89
C THR A 313 -0.14 7.39 12.29
N TYR A 314 0.66 7.23 13.34
CA TYR A 314 1.63 8.22 13.77
C TYR A 314 2.64 8.53 12.65
N ALA A 315 3.22 7.49 12.03
CA ALA A 315 4.19 7.65 10.97
C ALA A 315 3.61 8.38 9.75
N ILE A 316 2.40 8.03 9.29
CA ILE A 316 1.71 8.70 8.19
C ILE A 316 1.52 10.19 8.50
N ARG A 317 1.05 10.51 9.70
CA ARG A 317 0.75 11.90 10.09
C ARG A 317 2.01 12.75 10.29
N GLN A 318 3.06 12.19 10.90
CA GLN A 318 4.35 12.89 11.02
C GLN A 318 5.01 13.09 9.65
N ALA A 319 4.95 12.09 8.77
CA ALA A 319 5.43 12.21 7.40
C ALA A 319 4.72 13.34 6.63
N SER A 320 3.40 13.50 6.81
CA SER A 320 2.65 14.60 6.20
C SER A 320 3.15 15.96 6.68
N GLN A 321 3.37 16.15 7.99
CA GLN A 321 3.91 17.40 8.53
C GLN A 321 5.30 17.73 8.00
N VAL A 322 6.16 16.70 7.82
CA VAL A 322 7.49 16.88 7.23
C VAL A 322 7.39 17.31 5.76
N VAL A 323 6.44 16.75 5.01
CA VAL A 323 6.20 17.15 3.61
C VAL A 323 5.68 18.58 3.54
N ASP A 324 4.81 19.01 4.47
CA ASP A 324 4.33 20.39 4.54
C ASP A 324 5.49 21.37 4.78
N VAL A 325 6.38 21.06 5.73
CA VAL A 325 7.59 21.87 5.98
C VAL A 325 8.47 21.96 4.73
N ALA A 326 8.71 20.84 4.06
CA ALA A 326 9.49 20.81 2.82
C ALA A 326 8.84 21.69 1.73
N TYR A 327 7.52 21.59 1.58
CA TYR A 327 6.75 22.37 0.60
C TYR A 327 6.84 23.89 0.89
N GLU A 328 6.70 24.31 2.13
CA GLU A 328 6.86 25.71 2.55
C GLU A 328 8.28 26.24 2.25
N MET A 329 9.32 25.44 2.47
CA MET A 329 10.70 25.83 2.15
C MET A 329 10.95 26.07 0.65
N PHE A 330 10.26 25.34 -0.22
CA PHE A 330 10.33 25.56 -1.68
C PHE A 330 9.65 26.86 -2.12
N GLY A 331 8.63 27.30 -1.36
CA GLY A 331 7.86 28.52 -1.67
C GLY A 331 7.22 28.45 -3.06
N SER A 332 7.29 29.54 -3.83
CA SER A 332 6.66 29.64 -5.17
C SER A 332 7.15 28.61 -6.19
N ASP A 333 8.33 28.01 -6.00
CA ASP A 333 8.82 26.96 -6.90
C ASP A 333 8.02 25.67 -6.78
N ALA A 334 7.43 25.41 -5.60
CA ALA A 334 6.62 24.24 -5.33
C ALA A 334 5.27 24.22 -6.07
N VAL A 335 4.77 25.38 -6.56
CA VAL A 335 3.44 25.43 -7.21
C VAL A 335 3.44 24.88 -8.65
N PHE A 336 4.62 24.76 -9.27
CA PHE A 336 4.71 24.32 -10.65
C PHE A 336 4.69 22.80 -10.80
N LYS A 337 3.86 22.27 -11.70
CA LYS A 337 3.75 20.82 -11.99
C LYS A 337 5.10 20.16 -12.36
N ARG A 338 6.02 20.90 -12.98
CA ARG A 338 7.38 20.41 -13.30
C ARG A 338 8.24 20.14 -12.06
N ASN A 339 7.82 20.60 -10.88
CA ASN A 339 8.53 20.35 -9.64
C ASN A 339 8.05 19.05 -9.02
N LEU A 340 8.94 18.08 -8.87
CA LEU A 340 8.61 16.78 -8.30
C LEU A 340 8.04 16.87 -6.85
N LEU A 341 8.48 17.89 -6.08
CA LEU A 341 7.95 18.10 -4.73
C LEU A 341 6.45 18.42 -4.74
N GLN A 342 5.97 19.15 -5.75
CA GLN A 342 4.53 19.46 -5.88
C GLN A 342 3.70 18.19 -6.02
N ARG A 343 4.16 17.22 -6.83
CA ARG A 343 3.51 15.92 -6.97
C ARG A 343 3.56 15.13 -5.65
N ARG A 344 4.73 15.02 -5.03
CA ARG A 344 4.91 14.34 -3.74
C ARG A 344 4.02 14.93 -2.64
N TYR A 345 3.86 16.25 -2.63
CA TYR A 345 2.93 16.94 -1.73
C TYR A 345 1.49 16.47 -1.95
N GLN A 346 1.03 16.41 -3.19
CA GLN A 346 -0.32 15.93 -3.51
C GLN A 346 -0.49 14.45 -3.17
N ASP A 347 0.49 13.61 -3.49
CA ASP A 347 0.48 12.19 -3.13
C ASP A 347 0.32 12.00 -1.63
N MET A 348 1.10 12.73 -0.81
CA MET A 348 1.01 12.64 0.65
C MET A 348 -0.38 13.00 1.15
N HIS A 349 -0.98 14.06 0.63
CA HIS A 349 -2.31 14.49 1.04
C HIS A 349 -3.42 13.52 0.62
N VAL A 350 -3.23 12.73 -0.42
CA VAL A 350 -4.12 11.60 -0.76
C VAL A 350 -3.87 10.42 0.18
N ILE A 351 -2.61 10.09 0.49
CA ILE A 351 -2.27 9.00 1.43
C ILE A 351 -2.90 9.23 2.80
N VAL A 352 -2.85 10.44 3.33
CA VAL A 352 -3.41 10.78 4.66
C VAL A 352 -4.92 10.56 4.74
N GLN A 353 -5.66 10.64 3.63
CA GLN A 353 -7.11 10.39 3.58
C GLN A 353 -7.47 8.91 3.69
N GLN A 354 -6.51 8.03 3.43
CA GLN A 354 -6.70 6.59 3.54
C GLN A 354 -6.94 6.18 5.01
N ILE A 355 -7.68 5.09 5.23
CA ILE A 355 -8.15 4.66 6.55
C ILE A 355 -7.03 4.52 7.59
N GLN A 356 -5.81 4.14 7.19
CA GLN A 356 -4.67 3.97 8.10
C GLN A 356 -4.07 5.32 8.57
N GLY A 357 -4.35 6.41 7.85
CA GLY A 357 -3.95 7.78 8.23
C GLY A 357 -4.94 8.50 9.14
N ARG A 358 -6.12 7.94 9.39
CA ARG A 358 -7.20 8.60 10.15
C ARG A 358 -6.85 8.72 11.63
N ALA A 359 -7.09 9.91 12.21
CA ALA A 359 -6.85 10.16 13.64
C ALA A 359 -7.71 9.30 14.56
N THR A 360 -8.87 8.81 14.11
CA THR A 360 -9.73 7.88 14.85
C THR A 360 -9.04 6.57 15.22
N ASN A 361 -7.96 6.20 14.56
CA ASN A 361 -7.14 5.07 14.96
C ASN A 361 -6.51 5.25 16.35
N PHE A 362 -6.20 6.49 16.76
CA PHE A 362 -5.73 6.79 18.12
C PHE A 362 -6.85 6.68 19.15
N GLU A 363 -8.10 6.95 18.76
CA GLU A 363 -9.26 6.74 19.66
C GLU A 363 -9.40 5.25 19.98
N THR A 364 -9.25 4.37 18.98
CA THR A 364 -9.24 2.91 19.19
C THR A 364 -8.14 2.49 20.16
N ALA A 365 -6.93 3.02 20.00
CA ALA A 365 -5.81 2.75 20.90
C ALA A 365 -6.09 3.30 22.32
N GLY A 366 -6.62 4.51 22.44
CA GLY A 366 -7.03 5.10 23.71
C GLY A 366 -8.06 4.22 24.45
N ARG A 367 -9.06 3.69 23.73
CA ARG A 367 -10.04 2.75 24.30
C ARG A 367 -9.38 1.49 24.84
N TYR A 368 -8.42 0.92 24.09
CA TYR A 368 -7.65 -0.24 24.54
C TYR A 368 -6.91 0.03 25.87
N PHE A 369 -6.18 1.12 25.97
CA PHE A 369 -5.44 1.48 27.19
C PHE A 369 -6.35 1.79 28.39
N LEU A 370 -7.59 2.20 28.14
CA LEU A 370 -8.60 2.40 29.17
C LEU A 370 -9.36 1.11 29.54
N GLY A 371 -9.03 -0.02 28.93
CA GLY A 371 -9.73 -1.30 29.15
C GLY A 371 -11.16 -1.33 28.61
N LEU A 372 -11.49 -0.48 27.64
CA LEU A 372 -12.78 -0.41 26.98
C LEU A 372 -12.82 -1.33 25.76
N ASP A 373 -14.05 -1.71 25.35
CA ASP A 373 -14.24 -2.45 24.09
C ASP A 373 -13.72 -1.61 22.92
N VAL A 374 -12.79 -2.16 22.15
CA VAL A 374 -12.18 -1.53 20.99
C VAL A 374 -12.97 -1.73 19.69
N GLY A 375 -14.09 -2.45 19.76
CA GLY A 375 -14.89 -2.82 18.61
C GLY A 375 -14.17 -3.78 17.66
N ARG A 376 -14.64 -3.86 16.42
CA ARG A 376 -13.92 -4.62 15.39
C ARG A 376 -12.65 -3.86 15.02
N ILE A 377 -11.51 -4.28 15.55
CA ILE A 377 -10.21 -3.96 14.98
C ILE A 377 -10.05 -4.85 13.75
N VAL A 378 -10.42 -4.32 12.65
CA VAL A 378 -10.27 -4.98 11.36
C VAL A 378 -8.82 -4.87 10.96
#